data_c1414752375af6abd49c11acaf090c8a
#
_entry.id   c1414752375af6abd49c11acaf090c8a
#
_cell.length_a   1.000
_cell.length_b   1.000
_cell.length_c   1.000
_cell.angle_alpha   90.00
_cell.angle_beta   90.00
_cell.angle_gamma   90.00
#
_symmetry.space_group_name_H-M   'P 1'
#
loop_
_entity.id
_entity.type
_entity.pdbx_description
1 polymer ?
#
loop_
_entity_poly.entity_id
_entity_poly.type
_entity_poly.pdbx_seq_one_letter_code
_entity_poly.pdbx_strand_id
1 'polypeptide(L)'
;MAETIETRPFPPFLPKNTTVMMMGTFPPTSEKRSMEFHYPNFQNDMWRVYGLVFFDDKEHFRKGEEKAFDADKIKAFLSEAGIASCPTVLKAIREKGNASDAFLKVVEPVPLAEVLDRIPHCKHIGTTGGKATEILLSLLPEKVKLPKTGETIPFVFNGRELTLTRLPSTSRAYPLSLAKKAEAYKNFFKTCGLQTK
;
A
#
# COMPACT_ATOMS: atom_id res chain seq x y z
N MET A 1 -27.06 -13.99 -9.95
CA MET A 1 -25.82 -14.13 -10.72
C MET A 1 -24.72 -14.66 -9.84
N ALA A 2 -23.86 -15.52 -10.37
CA ALA A 2 -22.72 -16.01 -9.59
C ALA A 2 -21.75 -14.86 -9.29
N GLU A 3 -21.33 -14.77 -8.03
CA GLU A 3 -20.29 -13.81 -7.62
C GLU A 3 -18.96 -14.20 -8.28
N THR A 4 -18.29 -13.24 -8.92
CA THR A 4 -17.01 -13.48 -9.57
C THR A 4 -15.86 -13.21 -8.59
N ILE A 5 -15.03 -14.24 -8.35
CA ILE A 5 -13.82 -14.12 -7.56
C ILE A 5 -12.71 -13.57 -8.45
N GLU A 6 -12.12 -12.46 -8.04
CA GLU A 6 -10.96 -11.86 -8.69
C GLU A 6 -9.69 -12.17 -7.89
N THR A 7 -8.63 -12.55 -8.58
CA THR A 7 -7.29 -12.65 -8.00
C THR A 7 -6.53 -11.35 -8.32
N ARG A 8 -5.72 -10.85 -7.39
CA ARG A 8 -4.90 -9.66 -7.63
C ARG A 8 -4.13 -9.81 -8.95
N PRO A 9 -4.17 -8.80 -9.83
CA PRO A 9 -3.54 -8.88 -11.16
C PRO A 9 -2.03 -8.69 -11.12
N PHE A 10 -1.48 -8.09 -10.06
CA PHE A 10 -0.06 -7.79 -9.94
C PHE A 10 0.53 -8.53 -8.75
N PRO A 11 1.71 -9.17 -8.93
CA PRO A 11 2.39 -9.82 -7.81
C PRO A 11 2.89 -8.77 -6.80
N PRO A 12 3.19 -9.18 -5.55
CA PRO A 12 3.87 -8.29 -4.61
C PRO A 12 5.21 -7.83 -5.18
N PHE A 13 5.53 -6.57 -4.97
CA PHE A 13 6.82 -6.02 -5.34
C PHE A 13 7.71 -5.99 -4.11
N LEU A 14 8.69 -6.89 -4.04
CA LEU A 14 9.48 -7.20 -2.85
C LEU A 14 10.99 -7.08 -3.12
N PRO A 15 11.55 -5.86 -3.16
CA PRO A 15 13.00 -5.70 -3.27
C PRO A 15 13.73 -6.38 -2.11
N LYS A 16 14.88 -7.03 -2.39
CA LYS A 16 15.63 -7.79 -1.38
C LYS A 16 16.12 -6.96 -0.20
N ASN A 17 16.40 -5.69 -0.43
CA ASN A 17 16.85 -4.73 0.58
C ASN A 17 15.70 -4.03 1.33
N THR A 18 14.48 -4.53 1.19
CA THR A 18 13.29 -3.90 1.79
C THR A 18 13.40 -3.78 3.30
N THR A 19 13.19 -2.57 3.81
CA THR A 19 13.06 -2.28 5.25
C THR A 19 11.66 -1.83 5.62
N VAL A 20 10.89 -1.34 4.65
CA VAL A 20 9.50 -0.85 4.82
C VAL A 20 8.61 -1.50 3.77
N MET A 21 7.49 -2.06 4.19
CA MET A 21 6.47 -2.59 3.28
C MET A 21 5.19 -1.78 3.39
N MET A 22 4.69 -1.32 2.23
CA MET A 22 3.42 -0.60 2.14
C MET A 22 2.32 -1.57 1.69
N MET A 23 1.20 -1.57 2.40
CA MET A 23 0.09 -2.49 2.14
C MET A 23 -1.23 -1.76 1.99
N GLY A 24 -1.83 -1.86 0.81
CA GLY A 24 -3.21 -1.45 0.53
C GLY A 24 -4.15 -2.65 0.58
N THR A 25 -5.30 -2.54 -0.06
CA THR A 25 -6.31 -3.62 -0.11
C THR A 25 -6.22 -4.40 -1.42
N PHE A 26 -6.82 -3.87 -2.47
CA PHE A 26 -6.98 -4.55 -3.76
C PHE A 26 -7.00 -3.50 -4.88
N PRO A 27 -6.44 -3.78 -6.07
CA PRO A 27 -6.41 -2.81 -7.16
C PRO A 27 -7.81 -2.56 -7.75
N PRO A 28 -8.00 -1.42 -8.45
CA PRO A 28 -9.26 -1.13 -9.13
C PRO A 28 -9.48 -2.08 -10.31
N THR A 29 -10.69 -2.04 -10.86
CA THR A 29 -11.04 -2.75 -12.09
C THR A 29 -10.15 -2.32 -13.26
N SER A 30 -10.00 -3.19 -14.27
CA SER A 30 -9.03 -3.01 -15.36
C SER A 30 -9.18 -1.70 -16.13
N GLU A 31 -10.41 -1.22 -16.32
CA GLU A 31 -10.68 0.04 -17.05
C GLU A 31 -10.15 1.30 -16.33
N LYS A 32 -9.86 1.20 -15.02
CA LYS A 32 -9.31 2.31 -14.23
C LYS A 32 -7.79 2.24 -14.07
N ARG A 33 -7.13 1.28 -14.70
CA ARG A 33 -5.69 1.09 -14.61
C ARG A 33 -4.96 1.84 -15.72
N SER A 34 -4.09 2.76 -15.36
CA SER A 34 -3.26 3.50 -16.31
C SER A 34 -1.91 2.83 -16.56
N MET A 35 -1.58 1.78 -15.80
CA MET A 35 -0.33 1.03 -15.90
C MET A 35 -0.49 -0.39 -15.33
N GLU A 36 0.47 -1.26 -15.58
CA GLU A 36 0.52 -2.63 -15.08
C GLU A 36 1.34 -2.72 -13.77
N PHE A 37 0.94 -1.95 -12.77
CA PHE A 37 1.58 -1.93 -11.45
C PHE A 37 0.61 -1.44 -10.37
N HIS A 38 1.03 -1.52 -9.11
CA HIS A 38 0.24 -1.15 -7.93
C HIS A 38 -0.21 0.31 -7.98
N TYR A 39 -1.40 0.58 -7.44
CA TYR A 39 -2.05 1.90 -7.48
C TYR A 39 -2.11 2.48 -8.90
N PRO A 40 -2.66 1.70 -9.85
CA PRO A 40 -2.61 2.04 -11.26
C PRO A 40 -3.60 3.12 -11.69
N ASN A 41 -4.57 3.47 -10.83
CA ASN A 41 -5.54 4.50 -11.14
C ASN A 41 -4.88 5.88 -11.06
N PHE A 42 -4.87 6.61 -12.17
CA PHE A 42 -4.30 7.95 -12.22
C PHE A 42 -4.98 8.94 -11.27
N GLN A 43 -6.21 8.67 -10.85
CA GLN A 43 -6.93 9.45 -9.84
C GLN A 43 -6.47 9.14 -8.41
N ASN A 44 -5.73 8.06 -8.16
CA ASN A 44 -5.20 7.75 -6.84
C ASN A 44 -3.94 8.58 -6.56
N ASP A 45 -3.80 9.05 -5.34
CA ASP A 45 -2.73 9.97 -4.96
C ASP A 45 -1.41 9.30 -4.52
N MET A 46 -1.34 7.96 -4.46
CA MET A 46 -0.15 7.27 -3.92
C MET A 46 1.16 7.77 -4.53
N TRP A 47 1.26 7.79 -5.84
CA TRP A 47 2.53 8.15 -6.49
C TRP A 47 2.78 9.65 -6.50
N ARG A 48 1.73 10.47 -6.36
CA ARG A 48 1.90 11.93 -6.11
C ARG A 48 2.43 12.18 -4.70
N VAL A 49 1.95 11.42 -3.72
CA VAL A 49 2.46 11.45 -2.34
C VAL A 49 3.94 11.09 -2.31
N TYR A 50 4.34 10.00 -2.96
CA TYR A 50 5.76 9.62 -3.05
C TYR A 50 6.60 10.67 -3.76
N GLY A 51 6.08 11.25 -4.83
CA GLY A 51 6.76 12.35 -5.53
C GLY A 51 7.03 13.54 -4.61
N LEU A 52 6.04 13.95 -3.84
CA LEU A 52 6.20 15.05 -2.86
C LEU A 52 7.18 14.67 -1.75
N VAL A 53 7.05 13.49 -1.18
CA VAL A 53 7.86 13.05 -0.03
C VAL A 53 9.35 12.93 -0.38
N PHE A 54 9.66 12.33 -1.52
CA PHE A 54 11.04 11.96 -1.86
C PHE A 54 11.71 12.92 -2.86
N PHE A 55 10.95 13.68 -3.63
CA PHE A 55 11.46 14.53 -4.72
C PHE A 55 10.95 15.96 -4.69
N ASP A 56 10.06 16.29 -3.77
CA ASP A 56 9.38 17.59 -3.71
C ASP A 56 8.67 17.95 -5.03
N ASP A 57 8.16 16.93 -5.71
CA ASP A 57 7.51 17.05 -7.02
C ASP A 57 6.38 16.02 -7.16
N LYS A 58 5.13 16.48 -7.10
CA LYS A 58 3.95 15.61 -7.24
C LYS A 58 3.85 14.94 -8.62
N GLU A 59 4.50 15.49 -9.64
CA GLU A 59 4.48 14.97 -11.01
C GLU A 59 5.69 14.06 -11.31
N HIS A 60 6.55 13.80 -10.33
CA HIS A 60 7.79 13.04 -10.53
C HIS A 60 7.57 11.68 -11.19
N PHE A 61 6.51 10.97 -10.80
CA PHE A 61 6.22 9.62 -11.32
C PHE A 61 5.17 9.61 -12.44
N ARG A 62 4.76 10.76 -12.90
CA ARG A 62 3.87 10.85 -14.06
C ARG A 62 4.61 10.49 -15.34
N LYS A 63 3.95 9.77 -16.24
CA LYS A 63 4.51 9.38 -17.54
C LYS A 63 4.36 10.53 -18.56
N GLY A 64 5.31 11.47 -18.57
CA GLY A 64 5.26 12.66 -19.44
C GLY A 64 3.98 13.46 -19.23
N GLU A 65 3.29 13.78 -20.32
CA GLU A 65 2.02 14.52 -20.30
C GLU A 65 0.78 13.58 -20.25
N GLU A 66 1.00 12.27 -20.25
CA GLU A 66 -0.09 11.29 -20.22
C GLU A 66 -0.81 11.31 -18.86
N LYS A 67 -2.08 10.87 -18.85
CA LYS A 67 -2.83 10.60 -17.61
C LYS A 67 -2.50 9.19 -17.09
N ALA A 68 -1.22 8.98 -16.84
CA ALA A 68 -0.67 7.70 -16.40
C ALA A 68 0.58 7.91 -15.56
N PHE A 69 0.88 6.94 -14.70
CA PHE A 69 2.15 6.88 -13.98
C PHE A 69 3.15 6.00 -14.72
N ASP A 70 4.44 6.28 -14.50
CA ASP A 70 5.56 5.53 -15.07
C ASP A 70 5.93 4.36 -14.15
N ALA A 71 5.46 3.17 -14.47
CA ALA A 71 5.68 1.97 -13.66
C ALA A 71 7.17 1.62 -13.51
N ASP A 72 7.96 1.75 -14.58
CA ASP A 72 9.39 1.42 -14.53
C ASP A 72 10.16 2.38 -13.62
N LYS A 73 9.84 3.67 -13.69
CA LYS A 73 10.44 4.69 -12.81
C LYS A 73 10.08 4.45 -11.34
N ILE A 74 8.82 4.08 -11.07
CA ILE A 74 8.37 3.74 -9.71
C ILE A 74 9.11 2.51 -9.18
N LYS A 75 9.18 1.43 -9.95
CA LYS A 75 9.87 0.20 -9.55
C LYS A 75 11.35 0.43 -9.27
N ALA A 76 12.02 1.21 -10.12
CA ALA A 76 13.43 1.57 -9.91
C ALA A 76 13.62 2.33 -8.60
N PHE A 77 12.76 3.30 -8.31
CA PHE A 77 12.77 4.05 -7.06
C PHE A 77 12.54 3.14 -5.84
N LEU A 78 11.50 2.31 -5.87
CA LEU A 78 11.18 1.41 -4.77
C LEU A 78 12.33 0.43 -4.47
N SER A 79 12.97 -0.09 -5.51
CA SER A 79 14.12 -0.98 -5.38
C SER A 79 15.32 -0.27 -4.74
N GLU A 80 15.60 0.96 -5.14
CA GLU A 80 16.68 1.76 -4.57
C GLU A 80 16.40 2.15 -3.12
N ALA A 81 15.17 2.57 -2.83
CA ALA A 81 14.79 3.01 -1.49
C ALA A 81 14.57 1.86 -0.49
N GLY A 82 14.39 0.63 -0.97
CA GLY A 82 14.08 -0.51 -0.11
C GLY A 82 12.65 -0.49 0.42
N ILE A 83 11.71 -0.11 -0.42
CA ILE A 83 10.27 -0.08 -0.10
C ILE A 83 9.55 -1.16 -0.91
N ALA A 84 8.87 -2.08 -0.20
CA ALA A 84 8.00 -3.06 -0.82
C ALA A 84 6.58 -2.53 -0.97
N SER A 85 5.84 -3.07 -1.92
CA SER A 85 4.41 -2.83 -2.12
C SER A 85 3.69 -4.17 -2.23
N CYS A 86 2.72 -4.41 -1.36
CA CYS A 86 1.99 -5.67 -1.30
C CYS A 86 0.56 -5.44 -0.80
N PRO A 87 -0.47 -5.70 -1.61
CA PRO A 87 -1.86 -5.64 -1.13
C PRO A 87 -2.12 -6.65 -0.02
N THR A 88 -3.00 -6.33 0.92
CA THR A 88 -3.43 -7.25 1.99
C THR A 88 -4.36 -8.35 1.49
N VAL A 89 -4.94 -8.19 0.31
CA VAL A 89 -5.93 -9.13 -0.26
C VAL A 89 -5.35 -9.82 -1.48
N LEU A 90 -5.42 -11.16 -1.49
CA LEU A 90 -5.04 -11.98 -2.65
C LEU A 90 -6.23 -12.21 -3.58
N LYS A 91 -7.39 -12.56 -3.02
CA LYS A 91 -8.63 -12.79 -3.78
C LYS A 91 -9.80 -12.08 -3.13
N ALA A 92 -10.65 -11.50 -3.95
CA ALA A 92 -11.82 -10.74 -3.49
C ALA A 92 -12.99 -10.83 -4.45
N ILE A 93 -14.16 -10.45 -3.95
CA ILE A 93 -15.38 -10.24 -4.72
C ILE A 93 -15.75 -8.77 -4.59
N ARG A 94 -16.07 -8.12 -5.71
CA ARG A 94 -16.58 -6.74 -5.73
C ARG A 94 -18.10 -6.78 -5.69
N GLU A 95 -18.68 -6.53 -4.53
CA GLU A 95 -20.12 -6.61 -4.35
C GLU A 95 -20.91 -5.60 -5.20
N LYS A 96 -20.29 -4.44 -5.50
CA LYS A 96 -20.89 -3.39 -6.34
C LYS A 96 -20.11 -3.08 -7.63
N GLY A 97 -19.23 -3.98 -8.04
CA GLY A 97 -18.47 -3.81 -9.28
C GLY A 97 -17.56 -2.58 -9.33
N ASN A 98 -17.20 -1.99 -8.19
CA ASN A 98 -16.34 -0.80 -8.11
C ASN A 98 -15.11 -1.04 -7.25
N ALA A 99 -14.24 -0.04 -7.14
CA ALA A 99 -12.98 -0.12 -6.39
C ALA A 99 -13.13 0.27 -4.91
N SER A 100 -14.35 0.47 -4.40
CA SER A 100 -14.57 0.87 -3.01
C SER A 100 -14.26 -0.28 -2.05
N ASP A 101 -13.39 -0.05 -1.08
CA ASP A 101 -13.05 -1.01 -0.03
C ASP A 101 -14.29 -1.43 0.79
N ALA A 102 -15.26 -0.54 0.95
CA ALA A 102 -16.49 -0.82 1.70
C ALA A 102 -17.31 -1.96 1.09
N PHE A 103 -17.19 -2.19 -0.22
CA PHE A 103 -17.92 -3.21 -0.97
C PHE A 103 -17.01 -4.32 -1.49
N LEU A 104 -15.83 -4.45 -0.91
CA LEU A 104 -14.88 -5.50 -1.22
C LEU A 104 -15.01 -6.63 -0.19
N LYS A 105 -15.45 -7.78 -0.65
CA LYS A 105 -15.52 -9.00 0.17
C LYS A 105 -14.20 -9.77 0.01
N VAL A 106 -13.46 -9.90 1.07
CA VAL A 106 -12.19 -10.64 1.07
C VAL A 106 -12.48 -12.14 1.01
N VAL A 107 -11.97 -12.81 -0.02
CA VAL A 107 -12.07 -14.26 -0.17
C VAL A 107 -10.81 -14.94 0.37
N GLU A 108 -9.64 -14.38 0.04
CA GLU A 108 -8.35 -14.90 0.50
C GLU A 108 -7.42 -13.73 0.79
N PRO A 109 -6.94 -13.60 2.03
CA PRO A 109 -5.95 -12.59 2.37
C PRO A 109 -4.57 -12.95 1.82
N VAL A 110 -3.65 -11.99 1.87
CA VAL A 110 -2.26 -12.21 1.49
C VAL A 110 -1.60 -13.26 2.37
N PRO A 111 -0.75 -14.17 1.81
CA PRO A 111 0.05 -15.10 2.60
C PRO A 111 1.22 -14.34 3.26
N LEU A 112 0.95 -13.67 4.38
CA LEU A 112 1.89 -12.74 5.01
C LEU A 112 3.22 -13.39 5.39
N ALA A 113 3.21 -14.64 5.90
CA ALA A 113 4.43 -15.36 6.26
C ALA A 113 5.37 -15.52 5.05
N GLU A 114 4.84 -15.97 3.92
CA GLU A 114 5.61 -16.13 2.69
C GLU A 114 6.18 -14.83 2.17
N VAL A 115 5.39 -13.76 2.24
CA VAL A 115 5.81 -12.42 1.83
C VAL A 115 6.95 -11.93 2.69
N LEU A 116 6.82 -12.01 4.01
CA LEU A 116 7.85 -11.56 4.95
C LEU A 116 9.14 -12.39 4.85
N ASP A 117 9.05 -13.68 4.55
CA ASP A 117 10.23 -14.51 4.35
C ASP A 117 11.09 -14.05 3.17
N ARG A 118 10.49 -13.41 2.16
CA ARG A 118 11.19 -12.86 1.00
C ARG A 118 11.86 -11.51 1.26
N ILE A 119 11.49 -10.84 2.35
CA ILE A 119 12.04 -9.55 2.77
C ILE A 119 12.51 -9.59 4.22
N PRO A 120 13.58 -10.36 4.53
CA PRO A 120 14.00 -10.62 5.92
C PRO A 120 14.45 -9.36 6.68
N HIS A 121 14.79 -8.27 6.00
CA HIS A 121 15.19 -7.00 6.62
C HIS A 121 14.03 -6.04 6.88
N CYS A 122 12.82 -6.40 6.48
CA CYS A 122 11.64 -5.56 6.71
C CYS A 122 11.32 -5.47 8.21
N LYS A 123 11.23 -4.27 8.72
CA LYS A 123 10.92 -3.96 10.14
C LYS A 123 9.63 -3.16 10.30
N HIS A 124 9.21 -2.47 9.26
CA HIS A 124 8.11 -1.51 9.32
C HIS A 124 7.07 -1.82 8.25
N ILE A 125 5.81 -1.85 8.66
CA ILE A 125 4.68 -1.96 7.74
C ILE A 125 3.83 -0.71 7.86
N GLY A 126 3.53 -0.08 6.71
CA GLY A 126 2.55 0.99 6.60
C GLY A 126 1.30 0.48 5.91
N THR A 127 0.14 0.61 6.53
CA THR A 127 -1.14 0.27 5.90
C THR A 127 -1.85 1.53 5.42
N THR A 128 -2.37 1.49 4.20
CA THR A 128 -3.02 2.64 3.56
C THR A 128 -4.54 2.57 3.76
N GLY A 129 -5.00 3.15 4.85
CA GLY A 129 -6.42 3.21 5.20
C GLY A 129 -6.86 2.15 6.21
N GLY A 130 -8.10 2.31 6.70
CA GLY A 130 -8.66 1.47 7.76
C GLY A 130 -8.87 0.03 7.36
N LYS A 131 -9.38 -0.23 6.16
CA LYS A 131 -9.66 -1.58 5.67
C LYS A 131 -8.38 -2.42 5.56
N ALA A 132 -7.31 -1.87 4.98
CA ALA A 132 -6.03 -2.54 4.90
C ALA A 132 -5.48 -2.87 6.29
N THR A 133 -5.62 -1.94 7.25
CA THR A 133 -5.19 -2.14 8.63
C THR A 133 -5.98 -3.27 9.30
N GLU A 134 -7.30 -3.28 9.17
CA GLU A 134 -8.16 -4.35 9.72
C GLU A 134 -7.79 -5.73 9.17
N ILE A 135 -7.57 -5.83 7.86
CA ILE A 135 -7.20 -7.09 7.22
C ILE A 135 -5.86 -7.58 7.74
N LEU A 136 -4.85 -6.70 7.81
CA LEU A 136 -3.54 -7.09 8.34
C LEU A 136 -3.64 -7.57 9.78
N LEU A 137 -4.36 -6.86 10.64
CA LEU A 137 -4.53 -7.26 12.03
C LEU A 137 -5.24 -8.61 12.17
N SER A 138 -6.15 -8.95 11.25
CA SER A 138 -6.84 -10.24 11.23
C SER A 138 -5.90 -11.43 10.97
N LEU A 139 -4.72 -11.18 10.41
CA LEU A 139 -3.71 -12.21 10.11
C LEU A 139 -2.76 -12.46 11.29
N LEU A 140 -2.80 -11.61 12.32
CA LEU A 140 -1.93 -11.75 13.48
C LEU A 140 -2.47 -12.83 14.44
N PRO A 141 -1.57 -13.57 15.12
CA PRO A 141 -1.99 -14.64 16.04
C PRO A 141 -2.73 -14.10 17.28
N GLU A 142 -2.42 -12.87 17.69
CA GLU A 142 -3.06 -12.21 18.81
C GLU A 142 -4.02 -11.13 18.35
N LYS A 143 -5.11 -10.97 19.09
CA LYS A 143 -6.07 -9.89 18.80
C LYS A 143 -5.47 -8.55 19.22
N VAL A 144 -5.27 -7.67 18.25
CA VAL A 144 -4.72 -6.33 18.44
C VAL A 144 -5.80 -5.29 18.18
N LYS A 145 -5.86 -4.28 19.04
CA LYS A 145 -6.79 -3.16 18.85
C LYS A 145 -6.41 -2.36 17.60
N LEU A 146 -7.42 -1.99 16.82
CA LEU A 146 -7.24 -1.15 15.63
C LEU A 146 -6.64 0.21 16.03
N PRO A 147 -5.44 0.56 15.53
CA PRO A 147 -4.86 1.88 15.79
C PRO A 147 -5.64 2.98 15.07
N LYS A 148 -5.57 4.18 15.60
CA LYS A 148 -6.06 5.38 14.92
C LYS A 148 -5.14 5.73 13.75
N THR A 149 -5.66 6.51 12.79
CA THR A 149 -4.84 7.04 11.70
C THR A 149 -3.65 7.83 12.26
N GLY A 150 -2.45 7.49 11.81
CA GLY A 150 -1.20 8.08 12.28
C GLY A 150 -0.53 7.35 13.45
N GLU A 151 -1.23 6.43 14.10
CA GLU A 151 -0.64 5.65 15.20
C GLU A 151 0.24 4.52 14.69
N THR A 152 1.31 4.27 15.42
CA THR A 152 2.23 3.15 15.23
C THR A 152 2.13 2.21 16.42
N ILE A 153 2.00 0.92 16.14
CA ILE A 153 1.98 -0.12 17.17
C ILE A 153 3.07 -1.17 16.89
N PRO A 154 3.72 -1.69 17.92
CA PRO A 154 4.61 -2.84 17.78
C PRO A 154 3.79 -4.12 17.72
N PHE A 155 4.29 -5.12 17.02
CA PHE A 155 3.74 -6.46 17.03
C PHE A 155 4.81 -7.50 16.71
N VAL A 156 4.54 -8.76 17.05
CA VAL A 156 5.41 -9.88 16.74
C VAL A 156 4.67 -10.82 15.79
N PHE A 157 5.33 -11.21 14.72
CA PHE A 157 4.80 -12.18 13.75
C PHE A 157 5.86 -13.22 13.43
N ASN A 158 5.57 -14.50 13.73
CA ASN A 158 6.51 -15.60 13.54
C ASN A 158 7.90 -15.31 14.15
N GLY A 159 7.94 -14.75 15.36
CA GLY A 159 9.18 -14.42 16.07
C GLY A 159 9.89 -13.16 15.60
N ARG A 160 9.35 -12.44 14.61
CA ARG A 160 9.89 -11.16 14.13
C ARG A 160 9.20 -9.98 14.82
N GLU A 161 10.01 -9.07 15.32
CA GLU A 161 9.51 -7.80 15.84
C GLU A 161 9.32 -6.82 14.70
N LEU A 162 8.10 -6.32 14.54
CA LEU A 162 7.69 -5.42 13.47
C LEU A 162 6.92 -4.24 14.07
N THR A 163 6.82 -3.15 13.31
CA THR A 163 5.89 -2.06 13.62
C THR A 163 4.85 -1.93 12.53
N LEU A 164 3.65 -1.54 12.91
CA LEU A 164 2.55 -1.22 12.01
C LEU A 164 2.13 0.23 12.23
N THR A 165 2.13 1.02 11.17
CA THR A 165 1.58 2.37 11.18
C THR A 165 0.36 2.43 10.28
N ARG A 166 -0.77 2.88 10.83
CA ARG A 166 -1.96 3.17 10.03
C ARG A 166 -1.83 4.54 9.39
N LEU A 167 -1.79 4.56 8.06
CA LEU A 167 -1.70 5.79 7.27
C LEU A 167 -3.06 6.15 6.66
N PRO A 168 -3.27 7.44 6.31
CA PRO A 168 -4.48 7.81 5.59
C PRO A 168 -4.53 7.14 4.22
N SER A 169 -5.74 6.83 3.74
CA SER A 169 -5.95 6.31 2.39
C SER A 169 -5.45 7.32 1.35
N THR A 170 -4.90 6.82 0.26
CA THR A 170 -4.50 7.64 -0.91
C THR A 170 -5.61 7.82 -1.92
N SER A 171 -6.78 7.22 -1.71
CA SER A 171 -7.96 7.45 -2.52
C SER A 171 -8.38 8.92 -2.48
N ARG A 172 -8.77 9.49 -3.61
CA ARG A 172 -9.33 10.85 -3.64
C ARG A 172 -10.67 10.96 -2.94
N ALA A 173 -11.38 9.86 -2.77
CA ALA A 173 -12.61 9.83 -1.98
C ALA A 173 -12.34 10.03 -0.48
N TYR A 174 -11.12 9.82 -0.01
CA TYR A 174 -10.73 10.07 1.37
C TYR A 174 -10.57 11.58 1.60
N PRO A 175 -11.31 12.18 2.56
CA PRO A 175 -11.42 13.65 2.71
C PRO A 175 -10.19 14.26 3.39
N LEU A 176 -9.04 14.16 2.75
CA LEU A 176 -7.79 14.74 3.20
C LEU A 176 -7.04 15.30 1.98
N SER A 177 -6.47 16.50 2.11
CA SER A 177 -5.71 17.12 1.03
C SER A 177 -4.46 16.33 0.68
N LEU A 178 -3.99 16.48 -0.56
CA LEU A 178 -2.74 15.85 -1.02
C LEU A 178 -1.56 16.25 -0.12
N ALA A 179 -1.47 17.53 0.25
CA ALA A 179 -0.40 18.05 1.12
C ALA A 179 -0.40 17.36 2.49
N LYS A 180 -1.57 17.17 3.11
CA LYS A 180 -1.69 16.50 4.40
C LYS A 180 -1.43 15.00 4.30
N LYS A 181 -1.85 14.35 3.21
CA LYS A 181 -1.46 12.96 2.95
C LYS A 181 0.06 12.85 2.86
N ALA A 182 0.70 13.71 2.08
CA ALA A 182 2.16 13.71 1.92
C ALA A 182 2.88 13.94 3.26
N GLU A 183 2.38 14.85 4.10
CA GLU A 183 2.94 15.09 5.43
C GLU A 183 2.90 13.82 6.31
N ALA A 184 1.77 13.13 6.34
CA ALA A 184 1.62 11.89 7.10
C ALA A 184 2.58 10.80 6.63
N TYR A 185 2.70 10.61 5.33
CA TYR A 185 3.62 9.62 4.74
C TYR A 185 5.09 10.02 4.94
N LYS A 186 5.42 11.29 4.81
CA LYS A 186 6.78 11.80 5.08
C LYS A 186 7.20 11.52 6.53
N ASN A 187 6.34 11.82 7.49
CA ASN A 187 6.61 11.54 8.90
C ASN A 187 6.85 10.04 9.15
N PHE A 188 6.03 9.20 8.54
CA PHE A 188 6.19 7.74 8.61
C PHE A 188 7.52 7.29 8.03
N PHE A 189 7.86 7.68 6.80
CA PHE A 189 9.09 7.26 6.16
C PHE A 189 10.34 7.76 6.88
N LYS A 190 10.31 8.97 7.44
CA LYS A 190 11.39 9.48 8.31
C LYS A 190 11.57 8.62 9.55
N THR A 191 10.48 8.25 10.22
CA THR A 191 10.51 7.36 11.39
C THR A 191 11.10 6.00 11.03
N CYS A 192 10.88 5.53 9.80
CA CYS A 192 11.49 4.29 9.29
C CYS A 192 12.97 4.43 8.89
N GLY A 193 13.55 5.61 8.99
CA GLY A 193 14.95 5.87 8.66
C GLY A 193 15.22 6.19 7.20
N LEU A 194 14.19 6.46 6.39
CA LEU A 194 14.37 6.83 4.98
C LEU A 194 14.65 8.32 4.83
N GLN A 195 15.49 8.67 3.87
CA GLN A 195 15.75 10.06 3.52
C GLN A 195 14.60 10.62 2.69
N THR A 196 14.09 11.78 3.11
CA THR A 196 13.01 12.51 2.44
C THR A 196 13.48 13.93 2.08
N LYS A 197 12.76 14.60 1.20
CA LYS A 197 13.00 16.01 0.85
C LYS A 197 12.37 16.98 1.85
#